data_1f400c23c850d1c281c3f9d95ed1c88d
#
_entry.id   1f400c23c850d1c281c3f9d95ed1c88d
#
_cell.length_a   1.000
_cell.length_b   1.000
_cell.length_c   1.000
_cell.angle_alpha   90.00
_cell.angle_beta   90.00
_cell.angle_gamma   90.00
#
_symmetry.space_group_name_H-M   'P 1'
#
loop_
_entity.id
_entity.type
_entity.pdbx_description
1 polymer ?
#
loop_
_entity_poly.entity_id
_entity_poly.type
_entity_poly.pdbx_seq_one_letter_code
_entity_poly.pdbx_strand_id
1 'polypeptide(L)'
;MTDIQSLFKQHCIVPDVVQIPPTELLHVQYPSGIAIETGKQLTPTQVKDKPILKWSAKHEEYYTLAMVDPDAPSRENPKFREWHHWLVGNIFGSDISTGEVLSDYIGSGPPKGTGLHRYVYLIYKQEGKCDFSKIPKLPNNSGDKRGKFSISKFANQFKLGSPVAGNFYLAQYDDYVPKLYICLSMHTPQQVFSDSYSCTCVVSQLFVEPREPTFNRMSIQNLNAFDPFADAIKSSEDDVQDGLVHVRIQQRNGRKTLTTVQGLSSEYDLKKIVRACKKEFACNGTVVEHPEYGEVLQLQGDQRENICQWLTKSGLVKPEQLKKAQTFTEKKSDGHIGLRPVPFNINV
;
A
#
# COMPACT_ATOMS: atom_id res chain seq x y z
N MET A 1 17.71 34.02 -6.42
CA MET A 1 17.40 32.54 -6.31
C MET A 1 18.25 32.02 -5.18
N THR A 2 17.63 31.38 -4.19
CA THR A 2 18.39 30.75 -3.09
C THR A 2 19.13 29.56 -3.66
N ASP A 3 20.44 29.53 -3.45
CA ASP A 3 21.33 28.48 -3.96
C ASP A 3 21.00 27.13 -3.31
N ILE A 4 20.93 26.07 -4.11
CA ILE A 4 20.66 24.70 -3.67
C ILE A 4 21.60 24.25 -2.52
N GLN A 5 22.87 24.66 -2.60
CA GLN A 5 23.87 24.34 -1.60
C GLN A 5 23.55 24.99 -0.24
N SER A 6 23.08 26.22 -0.25
CA SER A 6 22.66 26.94 0.95
C SER A 6 21.45 26.27 1.61
N LEU A 7 20.45 25.82 0.81
CA LEU A 7 19.28 25.12 1.32
C LEU A 7 19.63 23.74 1.93
N PHE A 8 20.54 22.99 1.31
CA PHE A 8 21.02 21.71 1.87
C PHE A 8 21.69 21.89 3.22
N LYS A 9 22.46 22.96 3.40
CA LYS A 9 23.09 23.33 4.69
C LYS A 9 22.04 23.78 5.71
N GLN A 10 21.14 24.69 5.31
CA GLN A 10 20.09 25.24 6.17
C GLN A 10 19.19 24.14 6.77
N HIS A 11 18.86 23.12 5.97
CA HIS A 11 18.03 22.00 6.41
C HIS A 11 18.82 20.84 7.00
N CYS A 12 20.13 21.05 7.29
CA CYS A 12 21.03 20.04 7.85
C CYS A 12 21.09 18.72 7.02
N ILE A 13 20.89 18.80 5.70
CA ILE A 13 21.15 17.65 4.82
C ILE A 13 22.67 17.48 4.68
N VAL A 14 23.40 18.59 4.75
CA VAL A 14 24.83 18.64 5.05
C VAL A 14 24.97 19.01 6.52
N PRO A 15 25.58 18.18 7.37
CA PRO A 15 26.32 16.94 7.07
C PRO A 15 25.52 15.63 7.24
N ASP A 16 24.23 15.67 7.58
CA ASP A 16 23.45 14.49 8.01
C ASP A 16 23.38 13.36 6.97
N VAL A 17 23.30 13.71 5.69
CA VAL A 17 23.12 12.77 4.57
C VAL A 17 24.33 12.75 3.67
N VAL A 18 24.84 13.95 3.31
CA VAL A 18 26.02 14.12 2.45
C VAL A 18 26.98 15.12 3.06
N GLN A 19 28.28 14.98 2.76
CA GLN A 19 29.31 15.94 3.23
C GLN A 19 29.41 17.16 2.30
N ILE A 20 29.20 16.95 1.01
CA ILE A 20 29.27 17.97 -0.03
C ILE A 20 27.89 18.06 -0.69
N PRO A 21 27.27 19.25 -0.70
CA PRO A 21 25.98 19.42 -1.35
C PRO A 21 26.09 19.28 -2.87
N PRO A 22 24.99 18.90 -3.57
CA PRO A 22 24.97 18.87 -5.03
C PRO A 22 25.19 20.25 -5.63
N THR A 23 25.77 20.29 -6.83
CA THR A 23 26.03 21.52 -7.57
C THR A 23 24.87 21.95 -8.45
N GLU A 24 23.99 21.02 -8.81
CA GLU A 24 22.85 21.22 -9.70
C GLU A 24 21.52 20.92 -9.01
N LEU A 25 20.48 21.69 -9.38
CA LEU A 25 19.11 21.40 -8.97
C LEU A 25 18.54 20.23 -9.78
N LEU A 26 18.11 19.17 -9.10
CA LEU A 26 17.34 18.10 -9.71
C LEU A 26 15.88 18.53 -9.86
N HIS A 27 15.36 18.56 -11.09
CA HIS A 27 13.95 18.80 -11.34
C HIS A 27 13.15 17.51 -11.11
N VAL A 28 12.18 17.57 -10.22
CA VAL A 28 11.32 16.44 -9.84
C VAL A 28 9.88 16.82 -10.04
N GLN A 29 9.17 16.11 -10.93
CA GLN A 29 7.78 16.35 -11.28
C GLN A 29 6.95 15.11 -11.00
N TYR A 30 5.94 15.23 -10.14
CA TYR A 30 5.02 14.15 -9.82
C TYR A 30 3.83 14.08 -10.77
N PRO A 31 3.23 12.87 -10.97
CA PRO A 31 1.99 12.70 -11.74
C PRO A 31 0.80 13.50 -11.19
N SER A 32 0.83 13.83 -9.90
CA SER A 32 -0.14 14.73 -9.25
C SER A 32 -0.13 16.18 -9.79
N GLY A 33 0.78 16.51 -10.73
CA GLY A 33 0.98 17.86 -11.26
C GLY A 33 1.91 18.73 -10.40
N ILE A 34 2.44 18.21 -9.29
CA ILE A 34 3.29 18.95 -8.36
C ILE A 34 4.76 18.76 -8.73
N ALA A 35 5.50 19.89 -8.82
CA ALA A 35 6.96 19.89 -8.86
C ALA A 35 7.54 20.16 -7.46
N ILE A 36 8.72 19.59 -7.16
CA ILE A 36 9.41 19.92 -5.91
C ILE A 36 10.01 21.32 -6.02
N GLU A 37 9.53 22.23 -5.16
CA GLU A 37 10.27 23.42 -4.77
C GLU A 37 11.14 23.08 -3.57
N THR A 38 12.45 23.27 -3.70
CA THR A 38 13.45 22.85 -2.70
C THR A 38 13.10 23.33 -1.28
N GLY A 39 13.00 22.40 -0.34
CA GLY A 39 12.70 22.69 1.06
C GLY A 39 11.25 23.00 1.39
N LYS A 40 10.35 23.01 0.41
CA LYS A 40 8.92 23.20 0.64
C LYS A 40 8.27 21.92 1.17
N GLN A 41 7.14 22.10 1.83
CA GLN A 41 6.35 20.98 2.33
C GLN A 41 5.42 20.47 1.23
N LEU A 42 5.42 19.13 1.05
CA LEU A 42 4.47 18.38 0.24
C LEU A 42 3.75 17.35 1.12
N THR A 43 2.60 16.85 0.64
CA THR A 43 1.87 15.81 1.35
C THR A 43 2.22 14.43 0.81
N PRO A 44 2.21 13.37 1.63
CA PRO A 44 2.35 11.98 1.16
C PRO A 44 1.41 11.64 0.01
N THR A 45 0.17 12.12 0.03
CA THR A 45 -0.80 11.96 -1.06
C THR A 45 -0.28 12.54 -2.39
N GLN A 46 0.34 13.72 -2.37
CA GLN A 46 0.85 14.37 -3.59
C GLN A 46 2.03 13.64 -4.21
N VAL A 47 2.82 12.95 -3.38
CA VAL A 47 4.08 12.30 -3.77
C VAL A 47 3.99 10.77 -3.71
N LYS A 48 2.80 10.19 -3.74
CA LYS A 48 2.59 8.75 -3.65
C LYS A 48 3.12 7.97 -4.87
N ASP A 49 3.02 8.57 -6.05
CA ASP A 49 3.38 7.95 -7.32
C ASP A 49 4.82 8.32 -7.73
N LYS A 50 5.47 7.43 -8.51
CA LYS A 50 6.84 7.63 -9.00
C LYS A 50 6.94 8.90 -9.85
N PRO A 51 7.87 9.84 -9.52
CA PRO A 51 8.04 11.07 -10.27
C PRO A 51 8.89 10.90 -11.52
N ILE A 52 8.80 11.89 -12.40
CA ILE A 52 9.73 12.12 -13.50
C ILE A 52 10.85 13.02 -13.01
N LEU A 53 12.10 12.68 -13.33
CA LEU A 53 13.29 13.42 -12.93
C LEU A 53 14.02 13.98 -14.17
N LYS A 54 14.60 15.19 -14.02
CA LYS A 54 15.44 15.80 -15.06
C LYS A 54 16.65 16.47 -14.41
N TRP A 55 17.85 16.22 -14.96
CA TRP A 55 19.12 16.85 -14.62
C TRP A 55 20.00 16.94 -15.87
N SER A 56 21.13 17.66 -15.78
CA SER A 56 22.08 17.80 -16.90
C SER A 56 22.93 16.55 -17.10
N ALA A 57 22.26 15.44 -17.51
CA ALA A 57 22.96 14.21 -17.80
C ALA A 57 23.68 14.26 -19.14
N LYS A 58 24.90 13.68 -19.20
CA LYS A 58 25.60 13.45 -20.47
C LYS A 58 25.21 12.08 -21.05
N HIS A 59 25.04 12.03 -22.36
CA HIS A 59 24.48 10.87 -23.06
C HIS A 59 25.25 9.56 -22.88
N GLU A 60 26.56 9.62 -22.66
CA GLU A 60 27.45 8.44 -22.57
C GLU A 60 27.89 8.14 -21.14
N GLU A 61 27.25 8.75 -20.16
CA GLU A 61 27.61 8.56 -18.75
C GLU A 61 26.56 7.75 -18.00
N TYR A 62 27.02 7.04 -16.97
CA TYR A 62 26.16 6.30 -16.06
C TYR A 62 25.90 7.09 -14.78
N TYR A 63 24.69 6.92 -14.23
CA TYR A 63 24.27 7.62 -13.02
C TYR A 63 23.61 6.67 -12.02
N THR A 64 23.67 7.06 -10.76
CA THR A 64 22.92 6.44 -9.66
C THR A 64 21.96 7.46 -9.06
N LEU A 65 20.70 7.09 -8.94
CA LEU A 65 19.65 7.84 -8.23
C LEU A 65 19.43 7.24 -6.85
N ALA A 66 19.35 8.09 -5.82
CA ALA A 66 18.89 7.72 -4.49
C ALA A 66 17.82 8.70 -4.00
N MET A 67 16.78 8.18 -3.33
CA MET A 67 15.84 8.95 -2.53
C MET A 67 15.85 8.38 -1.11
N VAL A 68 16.17 9.24 -0.12
CA VAL A 68 16.35 8.82 1.27
C VAL A 68 15.61 9.73 2.26
N ASP A 69 15.15 9.14 3.37
CA ASP A 69 14.62 9.83 4.55
C ASP A 69 15.61 9.65 5.72
N PRO A 70 16.34 10.70 6.14
CA PRO A 70 17.24 10.62 7.27
C PRO A 70 16.52 10.74 8.62
N ASP A 71 15.23 10.99 8.63
CA ASP A 71 14.47 11.30 9.84
C ASP A 71 13.56 10.15 10.31
N ALA A 72 13.73 8.93 9.74
CA ALA A 72 12.93 7.77 10.09
C ALA A 72 13.33 7.16 11.47
N PRO A 73 12.39 6.87 12.39
CA PRO A 73 10.95 7.14 12.35
C PRO A 73 10.56 8.55 12.78
N SER A 74 11.45 9.34 13.35
CA SER A 74 11.28 10.77 13.64
C SER A 74 12.65 11.47 13.65
N ARG A 75 12.65 12.78 13.39
CA ARG A 75 13.86 13.59 13.40
C ARG A 75 14.54 13.61 14.78
N GLU A 76 13.76 13.53 15.85
CA GLU A 76 14.27 13.48 17.23
C GLU A 76 14.93 12.14 17.56
N ASN A 77 14.40 11.04 17.01
CA ASN A 77 14.92 9.69 17.24
C ASN A 77 15.04 8.91 15.93
N PRO A 78 16.05 9.21 15.09
CA PRO A 78 16.17 8.66 13.73
C PRO A 78 16.84 7.28 13.73
N LYS A 79 16.33 6.33 14.51
CA LYS A 79 16.93 5.00 14.71
C LYS A 79 16.99 4.13 13.44
N PHE A 80 16.23 4.51 12.38
CA PHE A 80 16.24 3.85 11.07
C PHE A 80 16.92 4.70 9.99
N ARG A 81 17.67 5.72 10.38
CA ARG A 81 18.44 6.60 9.49
C ARG A 81 19.48 5.81 8.69
N GLU A 82 19.50 5.94 7.37
CA GLU A 82 18.49 6.52 6.50
C GLU A 82 17.51 5.41 6.09
N TRP A 83 16.27 5.78 5.81
CA TRP A 83 15.35 4.86 5.16
C TRP A 83 15.34 5.17 3.66
N HIS A 84 15.69 4.19 2.78
CA HIS A 84 15.76 4.47 1.36
C HIS A 84 14.45 4.15 0.63
N HIS A 85 13.90 5.19 0.00
CA HIS A 85 12.63 5.17 -0.72
C HIS A 85 12.77 4.70 -2.15
N TRP A 86 13.88 5.02 -2.79
CA TRP A 86 14.17 4.67 -4.18
C TRP A 86 15.66 4.59 -4.39
N LEU A 87 16.13 3.57 -5.12
CA LEU A 87 17.54 3.41 -5.47
C LEU A 87 17.64 2.76 -6.85
N VAL A 88 18.27 3.44 -7.80
CA VAL A 88 18.48 2.95 -9.16
C VAL A 88 19.92 3.21 -9.55
N GLY A 89 20.64 2.18 -9.95
CA GLY A 89 22.00 2.30 -10.46
C GLY A 89 22.07 2.11 -11.96
N ASN A 90 23.25 2.38 -12.54
CA ASN A 90 23.52 2.15 -13.97
C ASN A 90 22.52 2.85 -14.92
N ILE A 91 21.98 3.99 -14.54
CA ILE A 91 21.12 4.82 -15.40
C ILE A 91 22.00 5.38 -16.53
N PHE A 92 21.69 5.05 -17.78
CA PHE A 92 22.43 5.56 -18.94
C PHE A 92 21.84 6.91 -19.40
N GLY A 93 22.66 7.94 -19.39
CA GLY A 93 22.21 9.30 -19.67
C GLY A 93 21.15 9.77 -18.67
N SER A 94 20.04 10.32 -19.16
CA SER A 94 18.92 10.81 -18.35
C SER A 94 17.72 9.87 -18.26
N ASP A 95 17.79 8.71 -18.92
CA ASP A 95 16.68 7.77 -18.97
C ASP A 95 16.74 6.76 -17.80
N ILE A 96 15.94 7.03 -16.75
CA ILE A 96 15.87 6.17 -15.57
C ILE A 96 15.42 4.73 -15.91
N SER A 97 14.68 4.53 -17.01
CA SER A 97 14.19 3.21 -17.39
C SER A 97 15.30 2.26 -17.83
N THR A 98 16.45 2.80 -18.24
CA THR A 98 17.65 2.02 -18.59
C THR A 98 18.40 1.50 -17.37
N GLY A 99 18.10 2.06 -16.19
CA GLY A 99 18.80 1.76 -14.95
C GLY A 99 18.40 0.43 -14.32
N GLU A 100 19.27 -0.07 -13.48
CA GLU A 100 19.04 -1.24 -12.64
C GLU A 100 18.36 -0.82 -11.34
N VAL A 101 17.08 -1.20 -11.17
CA VAL A 101 16.31 -0.90 -9.96
C VAL A 101 16.81 -1.77 -8.81
N LEU A 102 17.42 -1.15 -7.80
CA LEU A 102 17.90 -1.79 -6.57
C LEU A 102 16.83 -1.70 -5.46
N SER A 103 16.12 -0.59 -5.39
CA SER A 103 14.93 -0.44 -4.53
C SER A 103 13.87 0.31 -5.30
N ASP A 104 12.72 -0.32 -5.47
CA ASP A 104 11.57 0.30 -6.12
C ASP A 104 11.07 1.51 -5.33
N TYR A 105 10.45 2.46 -6.04
CA TYR A 105 9.91 3.68 -5.45
C TYR A 105 8.81 3.38 -4.43
N ILE A 106 8.97 3.97 -3.24
CA ILE A 106 7.93 4.09 -2.22
C ILE A 106 7.82 5.57 -1.87
N GLY A 107 6.63 6.13 -1.93
CA GLY A 107 6.36 7.52 -1.56
C GLY A 107 6.62 7.79 -0.07
N SER A 108 6.58 9.07 0.32
CA SER A 108 6.76 9.44 1.73
C SER A 108 5.67 8.87 2.64
N GLY A 109 6.08 8.44 3.83
CA GLY A 109 5.19 7.82 4.80
C GLY A 109 5.61 8.12 6.24
N PRO A 110 5.71 9.41 6.65
CA PRO A 110 6.09 9.74 8.02
C PRO A 110 4.99 9.31 9.00
N PRO A 111 5.33 8.65 10.12
CA PRO A 111 4.33 8.22 11.09
C PRO A 111 3.59 9.40 11.73
N LYS A 112 2.36 9.14 12.19
CA LYS A 112 1.55 10.18 12.86
C LYS A 112 2.26 10.70 14.12
N GLY A 113 2.35 12.03 14.23
CA GLY A 113 2.94 12.69 15.40
C GLY A 113 4.46 12.80 15.39
N THR A 114 5.15 12.39 14.32
CA THR A 114 6.62 12.45 14.22
C THR A 114 7.14 13.74 13.56
N GLY A 115 6.22 14.64 13.18
CA GLY A 115 6.56 15.92 12.58
C GLY A 115 7.02 15.82 11.13
N LEU A 116 7.80 16.82 10.70
CA LEU A 116 8.32 16.91 9.34
C LEU A 116 9.56 16.06 9.17
N HIS A 117 9.56 15.21 8.14
CA HIS A 117 10.68 14.44 7.66
C HIS A 117 11.23 15.06 6.37
N ARG A 118 12.54 14.94 6.15
CA ARG A 118 13.23 15.35 4.93
C ARG A 118 13.27 14.18 3.94
N TYR A 119 12.81 14.40 2.72
CA TYR A 119 12.90 13.43 1.64
C TYR A 119 13.87 13.94 0.58
N VAL A 120 15.05 13.35 0.54
CA VAL A 120 16.21 13.86 -0.18
C VAL A 120 16.47 13.03 -1.42
N TYR A 121 16.45 13.66 -2.59
CA TYR A 121 16.84 13.11 -3.89
C TYR A 121 18.27 13.48 -4.21
N LEU A 122 19.05 12.50 -4.65
CA LEU A 122 20.45 12.66 -5.00
C LEU A 122 20.74 11.90 -6.29
N ILE A 123 21.44 12.54 -7.21
CA ILE A 123 22.01 11.93 -8.41
C ILE A 123 23.53 11.92 -8.26
N TYR A 124 24.12 10.75 -8.44
CA TYR A 124 25.55 10.56 -8.47
C TYR A 124 25.98 10.15 -9.88
N LYS A 125 27.12 10.69 -10.33
CA LYS A 125 27.79 10.23 -11.55
C LYS A 125 28.60 8.98 -11.23
N GLN A 126 28.56 7.98 -12.12
CA GLN A 126 29.41 6.78 -12.04
C GLN A 126 30.60 6.93 -13.00
N GLU A 127 31.76 6.43 -12.63
CA GLU A 127 32.94 6.35 -13.54
C GLU A 127 32.71 5.37 -14.70
N GLY A 128 31.76 4.44 -14.52
CA GLY A 128 31.36 3.42 -15.49
C GLY A 128 30.22 2.58 -14.94
N LYS A 129 29.86 1.51 -15.63
CA LYS A 129 28.83 0.59 -15.16
C LYS A 129 29.30 -0.14 -13.90
N CYS A 130 28.54 -0.04 -12.81
CA CYS A 130 28.85 -0.69 -11.53
C CYS A 130 28.24 -2.10 -11.46
N ASP A 131 28.89 -3.01 -10.73
CA ASP A 131 28.34 -4.32 -10.42
C ASP A 131 27.52 -4.26 -9.13
N PHE A 132 26.19 -4.26 -9.26
CA PHE A 132 25.23 -4.29 -8.15
C PHE A 132 24.69 -5.69 -7.84
N SER A 133 25.26 -6.76 -8.37
CA SER A 133 24.77 -8.14 -8.20
C SER A 133 24.64 -8.57 -6.73
N LYS A 134 25.46 -8.01 -5.84
CA LYS A 134 25.44 -8.29 -4.39
C LYS A 134 24.45 -7.40 -3.63
N ILE A 135 23.84 -6.43 -4.27
CA ILE A 135 22.84 -5.55 -3.63
C ILE A 135 21.46 -6.19 -3.75
N PRO A 136 20.75 -6.41 -2.64
CA PRO A 136 19.41 -7.00 -2.67
C PRO A 136 18.45 -6.07 -3.40
N LYS A 137 17.60 -6.64 -4.28
CA LYS A 137 16.54 -5.91 -4.96
C LYS A 137 15.30 -5.86 -4.06
N LEU A 138 14.83 -4.66 -3.76
CA LEU A 138 13.74 -4.43 -2.83
C LEU A 138 12.49 -3.94 -3.59
N PRO A 139 11.37 -4.67 -3.50
CA PRO A 139 10.13 -4.30 -4.17
C PRO A 139 9.42 -3.14 -3.44
N ASN A 140 8.45 -2.50 -4.10
CA ASN A 140 7.67 -1.38 -3.54
C ASN A 140 6.56 -1.78 -2.56
N ASN A 141 6.38 -3.07 -2.34
CA ASN A 141 5.35 -3.61 -1.46
C ASN A 141 5.91 -4.15 -0.12
N SER A 142 7.17 -3.85 0.19
CA SER A 142 7.81 -4.21 1.46
C SER A 142 8.71 -3.09 1.97
N GLY A 143 8.63 -2.84 3.29
CA GLY A 143 9.54 -1.97 4.03
C GLY A 143 10.83 -2.65 4.48
N ASP A 144 10.95 -3.97 4.30
CA ASP A 144 12.08 -4.76 4.77
C ASP A 144 13.39 -4.31 4.14
N LYS A 145 14.44 -4.27 4.98
CA LYS A 145 15.82 -3.92 4.60
C LYS A 145 16.00 -2.50 4.03
N ARG A 146 14.98 -1.63 4.14
CA ARG A 146 15.08 -0.24 3.69
C ARG A 146 15.63 0.72 4.75
N GLY A 147 15.46 0.40 6.02
CA GLY A 147 16.03 1.19 7.11
C GLY A 147 17.48 0.88 7.38
N LYS A 148 18.17 1.82 8.08
CA LYS A 148 19.60 1.76 8.42
C LYS A 148 20.52 1.72 7.19
N PHE A 149 20.03 2.23 6.07
CA PHE A 149 20.81 2.49 4.89
C PHE A 149 21.71 3.71 5.10
N SER A 150 22.77 3.84 4.36
CA SER A 150 23.60 5.05 4.31
C SER A 150 24.02 5.30 2.87
N ILE A 151 23.50 6.37 2.29
CA ILE A 151 23.87 6.76 0.93
C ILE A 151 25.37 7.13 0.84
N SER A 152 25.94 7.72 1.90
CA SER A 152 27.36 8.02 1.94
C SER A 152 28.23 6.76 1.90
N LYS A 153 27.86 5.70 2.66
CA LYS A 153 28.57 4.41 2.61
C LYS A 153 28.39 3.74 1.24
N PHE A 154 27.18 3.78 0.68
CA PHE A 154 26.91 3.25 -0.65
C PHE A 154 27.74 3.96 -1.73
N ALA A 155 27.76 5.30 -1.70
CA ALA A 155 28.55 6.11 -2.63
C ALA A 155 30.06 5.81 -2.53
N ASN A 156 30.59 5.65 -1.31
CA ASN A 156 31.98 5.27 -1.09
C ASN A 156 32.27 3.85 -1.62
N GLN A 157 31.38 2.89 -1.37
CA GLN A 157 31.55 1.50 -1.82
C GLN A 157 31.66 1.40 -3.35
N PHE A 158 30.86 2.19 -4.06
CA PHE A 158 30.83 2.18 -5.53
C PHE A 158 31.61 3.33 -6.17
N LYS A 159 32.40 4.08 -5.38
CA LYS A 159 33.24 5.21 -5.84
C LYS A 159 32.46 6.27 -6.64
N LEU A 160 31.26 6.60 -6.17
CA LEU A 160 30.37 7.54 -6.87
C LEU A 160 30.77 9.02 -6.64
N GLY A 161 31.65 9.30 -5.66
CA GLY A 161 32.02 10.66 -5.31
C GLY A 161 30.91 11.45 -4.63
N SER A 162 30.83 12.75 -4.92
CA SER A 162 29.80 13.66 -4.42
C SER A 162 28.59 13.69 -5.37
N PRO A 163 27.38 13.97 -4.86
CA PRO A 163 26.21 14.08 -5.71
C PRO A 163 26.34 15.27 -6.70
N VAL A 164 26.02 15.04 -7.96
CA VAL A 164 26.06 16.05 -9.02
C VAL A 164 24.79 16.88 -9.09
N ALA A 165 23.63 16.28 -8.84
CA ALA A 165 22.34 16.94 -8.75
C ALA A 165 21.55 16.48 -7.54
N GLY A 166 20.67 17.32 -7.01
CA GLY A 166 19.82 16.96 -5.89
C GLY A 166 18.65 17.91 -5.69
N ASN A 167 17.70 17.46 -4.91
CA ASN A 167 16.55 18.25 -4.44
C ASN A 167 15.97 17.60 -3.19
N PHE A 168 15.12 18.29 -2.46
CA PHE A 168 14.43 17.72 -1.32
C PHE A 168 13.13 18.45 -1.03
N TYR A 169 12.22 17.77 -0.37
CA TYR A 169 11.01 18.34 0.20
C TYR A 169 10.84 17.86 1.64
N LEU A 170 9.92 18.49 2.32
CA LEU A 170 9.52 18.11 3.67
C LEU A 170 8.12 17.48 3.60
N ALA A 171 7.87 16.44 4.37
CA ALA A 171 6.52 15.91 4.52
C ALA A 171 6.25 15.45 5.95
N GLN A 172 5.02 15.60 6.38
CA GLN A 172 4.49 15.03 7.61
C GLN A 172 3.31 14.13 7.30
N TYR A 173 2.85 13.41 8.30
CA TYR A 173 1.71 12.51 8.18
C TYR A 173 0.49 13.14 7.48
N ASP A 174 -0.15 12.37 6.59
CA ASP A 174 -1.48 12.60 6.07
C ASP A 174 -2.28 11.28 6.00
N ASP A 175 -3.54 11.34 5.53
CA ASP A 175 -4.45 10.18 5.52
C ASP A 175 -4.09 9.11 4.47
N TYR A 176 -3.10 9.34 3.62
CA TYR A 176 -2.54 8.33 2.71
C TYR A 176 -1.58 7.37 3.44
N VAL A 177 -0.85 7.85 4.47
CA VAL A 177 0.20 7.09 5.15
C VAL A 177 -0.28 5.73 5.68
N PRO A 178 -1.48 5.61 6.28
CA PRO A 178 -2.01 4.31 6.70
C PRO A 178 -2.21 3.33 5.54
N LYS A 179 -2.69 3.81 4.40
CA LYS A 179 -2.87 2.97 3.19
C LYS A 179 -1.52 2.44 2.70
N LEU A 180 -0.49 3.29 2.72
CA LEU A 180 0.88 2.91 2.41
C LEU A 180 1.39 1.81 3.36
N TYR A 181 1.19 1.96 4.66
CA TYR A 181 1.64 0.97 5.63
C TYR A 181 0.93 -0.38 5.50
N ILE A 182 -0.35 -0.39 5.16
CA ILE A 182 -1.08 -1.62 4.83
C ILE A 182 -0.39 -2.32 3.64
N CYS A 183 -0.06 -1.59 2.58
CA CYS A 183 0.64 -2.16 1.42
C CYS A 183 2.02 -2.73 1.81
N LEU A 184 2.76 -2.06 2.68
CA LEU A 184 4.11 -2.47 3.10
C LEU A 184 4.10 -3.63 4.10
N SER A 185 3.12 -3.70 5.02
CA SER A 185 3.05 -4.74 6.05
C SER A 185 2.61 -6.10 5.52
N MET A 186 2.01 -6.16 4.35
CA MET A 186 1.52 -7.40 3.74
C MET A 186 2.62 -8.36 3.27
N HIS A 187 3.90 -7.96 3.33
CA HIS A 187 5.03 -8.75 2.80
C HIS A 187 6.17 -8.96 3.82
N THR A 188 6.01 -8.58 5.10
CA THR A 188 7.03 -8.84 6.11
C THR A 188 6.94 -10.26 6.64
N PRO A 189 7.97 -11.11 6.45
CA PRO A 189 8.18 -12.24 7.34
C PRO A 189 8.42 -11.71 8.76
N GLN A 190 7.77 -12.31 9.75
CA GLN A 190 7.87 -11.95 11.17
C GLN A 190 9.32 -11.89 11.64
N GLN A 191 9.87 -10.71 11.82
CA GLN A 191 10.96 -10.41 12.76
C GLN A 191 11.47 -8.99 12.50
N VAL A 192 10.99 -7.97 13.17
CA VAL A 192 11.77 -6.75 13.52
C VAL A 192 10.91 -5.70 14.26
N PHE A 193 9.64 -5.93 14.55
CA PHE A 193 8.85 -4.95 15.30
C PHE A 193 8.42 -5.48 16.67
N SER A 194 9.36 -6.08 17.47
CA SER A 194 9.06 -6.49 18.84
C SER A 194 9.29 -5.39 19.88
N ASP A 195 9.83 -4.23 19.50
CA ASP A 195 10.03 -3.16 20.47
C ASP A 195 9.32 -1.87 20.04
N SER A 196 8.26 -1.54 20.76
CA SER A 196 7.69 -0.23 21.03
C SER A 196 6.53 0.31 20.21
N TYR A 197 6.00 -0.37 19.19
CA TYR A 197 4.71 0.05 18.62
C TYR A 197 3.82 -1.16 18.39
N SER A 198 2.92 -1.41 19.32
CA SER A 198 1.81 -2.33 19.12
C SER A 198 1.02 -1.89 17.87
N CYS A 199 0.99 -2.76 16.87
CA CYS A 199 0.26 -2.56 15.61
C CYS A 199 -1.25 -2.29 15.84
N THR A 200 -1.74 -2.53 17.04
CA THR A 200 -3.10 -2.22 17.48
C THR A 200 -3.40 -0.73 17.58
N CYS A 201 -2.40 0.14 17.82
CA CYS A 201 -2.64 1.59 17.93
C CYS A 201 -2.78 2.30 16.57
N VAL A 202 -2.25 1.75 15.48
CA VAL A 202 -2.29 2.42 14.17
C VAL A 202 -3.64 2.26 13.47
N VAL A 203 -4.33 1.14 13.70
CA VAL A 203 -5.61 0.83 13.04
C VAL A 203 -6.80 1.52 13.71
N SER A 204 -6.71 1.85 15.01
CA SER A 204 -7.83 2.46 15.76
C SER A 204 -8.00 3.97 15.57
N GLN A 205 -7.15 4.66 14.77
CA GLN A 205 -7.19 6.11 14.57
C GLN A 205 -7.48 6.56 13.13
N LEU A 206 -8.01 5.68 12.28
CA LEU A 206 -8.23 5.94 10.87
C LEU A 206 -9.70 6.24 10.55
N PHE A 207 -10.19 7.38 10.97
CA PHE A 207 -11.48 7.92 10.50
C PHE A 207 -11.34 9.36 10.05
N VAL A 208 -11.52 9.63 8.76
CA VAL A 208 -12.09 10.85 8.18
C VAL A 208 -12.64 10.53 6.78
N GLU A 209 -13.80 11.09 6.47
CA GLU A 209 -14.73 10.83 5.39
C GLU A 209 -14.22 11.06 3.97
N PRO A 210 -14.68 10.29 2.96
CA PRO A 210 -14.43 10.56 1.56
C PRO A 210 -15.54 11.42 0.92
N ARG A 211 -15.14 12.38 0.08
CA ARG A 211 -16.02 13.11 -0.86
C ARG A 211 -16.21 12.29 -2.13
N GLU A 212 -17.44 12.29 -2.65
CA GLU A 212 -17.89 11.54 -3.81
C GLU A 212 -17.32 12.02 -5.15
N PRO A 213 -17.09 11.11 -6.11
CA PRO A 213 -17.05 11.47 -7.53
C PRO A 213 -18.32 11.00 -8.26
N THR A 214 -18.95 11.93 -8.95
CA THR A 214 -20.03 11.70 -9.92
C THR A 214 -19.52 10.97 -11.15
N PHE A 215 -20.17 9.86 -11.55
CA PHE A 215 -19.97 9.28 -12.86
C PHE A 215 -21.28 8.84 -13.54
N ASN A 216 -21.33 9.13 -14.84
CA ASN A 216 -22.43 8.96 -15.75
C ASN A 216 -22.73 7.49 -16.09
N ARG A 217 -24.02 7.27 -16.29
CA ARG A 217 -24.74 6.05 -16.63
C ARG A 217 -24.57 5.68 -18.11
N MET A 218 -24.29 4.40 -18.39
CA MET A 218 -24.70 3.76 -19.66
C MET A 218 -25.29 2.38 -19.39
N SER A 219 -26.46 2.17 -20.00
CA SER A 219 -27.31 1.00 -19.89
C SER A 219 -26.97 -0.06 -20.94
N ILE A 220 -27.03 -1.34 -20.57
CA ILE A 220 -27.23 -2.45 -21.54
C ILE A 220 -28.27 -3.41 -20.97
N GLN A 221 -29.25 -3.74 -21.84
CA GLN A 221 -30.41 -4.60 -21.58
C GLN A 221 -30.13 -6.07 -21.90
N ASN A 222 -30.76 -6.94 -21.11
CA ASN A 222 -31.26 -8.29 -21.37
C ASN A 222 -30.32 -9.42 -21.81
N LEU A 223 -30.33 -10.47 -20.94
CA LEU A 223 -30.52 -11.86 -21.40
C LEU A 223 -30.97 -12.73 -20.20
N ASN A 224 -32.18 -13.30 -20.31
CA ASN A 224 -32.76 -14.28 -19.41
C ASN A 224 -32.04 -15.63 -19.58
N ALA A 225 -31.50 -16.17 -18.46
CA ALA A 225 -31.22 -17.59 -18.31
C ALA A 225 -31.58 -18.01 -16.88
N PHE A 226 -32.31 -19.10 -16.76
CA PHE A 226 -32.87 -19.69 -15.55
C PHE A 226 -31.78 -19.98 -14.51
N ASP A 227 -31.89 -19.38 -13.33
CA ASP A 227 -30.97 -19.57 -12.19
C ASP A 227 -31.73 -20.11 -10.97
N PRO A 228 -31.40 -21.33 -10.47
CA PRO A 228 -32.04 -21.90 -9.27
C PRO A 228 -31.75 -21.11 -7.98
N PHE A 229 -30.89 -20.09 -8.03
CA PHE A 229 -30.56 -19.23 -6.87
C PHE A 229 -31.53 -18.04 -6.73
N ALA A 230 -32.27 -17.70 -7.79
CA ALA A 230 -33.22 -16.59 -7.80
C ALA A 230 -34.41 -16.81 -6.90
N ASP A 231 -34.82 -18.09 -6.68
CA ASP A 231 -35.96 -18.42 -5.81
C ASP A 231 -35.70 -18.29 -4.31
N ALA A 232 -34.41 -18.24 -3.89
CA ALA A 232 -34.05 -17.98 -2.50
C ALA A 232 -33.98 -16.46 -2.18
N ILE A 233 -34.10 -15.60 -3.19
CA ILE A 233 -33.97 -14.12 -3.09
C ILE A 233 -35.35 -13.45 -3.09
N LYS A 234 -36.44 -14.16 -3.42
CA LYS A 234 -37.82 -13.62 -3.51
C LYS A 234 -38.46 -13.19 -2.18
N SER A 235 -37.73 -13.12 -1.09
CA SER A 235 -38.23 -12.58 0.17
C SER A 235 -37.57 -11.24 0.62
N SER A 236 -36.92 -10.51 -0.29
CA SER A 236 -36.54 -9.11 -0.04
C SER A 236 -36.29 -8.39 -1.39
N GLU A 237 -37.35 -8.09 -2.12
CA GLU A 237 -37.35 -7.04 -3.11
C GLU A 237 -37.36 -5.73 -2.31
N ASP A 238 -36.17 -5.16 -2.14
CA ASP A 238 -35.85 -3.74 -2.01
C ASP A 238 -34.36 -3.66 -1.65
N ASP A 239 -33.61 -2.92 -2.45
CA ASP A 239 -32.20 -2.55 -2.31
C ASP A 239 -31.19 -3.21 -3.25
N VAL A 240 -31.29 -2.85 -4.54
CA VAL A 240 -30.10 -2.74 -5.40
C VAL A 240 -29.51 -1.34 -5.14
N GLN A 241 -28.75 -1.21 -4.05
CA GLN A 241 -27.86 -0.07 -3.83
C GLN A 241 -26.42 -0.50 -4.14
N ASP A 242 -25.81 0.18 -5.10
CA ASP A 242 -24.38 0.06 -5.40
C ASP A 242 -23.55 0.24 -4.13
N GLY A 243 -22.69 -0.75 -3.82
CA GLY A 243 -21.71 -0.66 -2.74
C GLY A 243 -21.99 -1.48 -1.48
N LEU A 244 -22.96 -2.41 -1.48
CA LEU A 244 -23.22 -3.28 -0.32
C LEU A 244 -22.30 -4.51 -0.30
N VAL A 245 -21.68 -4.76 0.85
CA VAL A 245 -20.83 -5.93 1.11
C VAL A 245 -21.63 -6.97 1.89
N HIS A 246 -21.84 -8.13 1.29
CA HIS A 246 -22.58 -9.22 1.88
C HIS A 246 -21.65 -10.21 2.58
N VAL A 247 -21.86 -10.44 3.88
CA VAL A 247 -21.14 -11.41 4.68
C VAL A 247 -22.09 -12.55 5.06
N ARG A 248 -21.84 -13.74 4.50
CA ARG A 248 -22.72 -14.91 4.67
C ARG A 248 -21.95 -16.09 5.25
N ILE A 249 -22.68 -17.03 5.86
CA ILE A 249 -22.16 -18.31 6.30
C ILE A 249 -22.74 -19.44 5.43
N GLN A 250 -21.89 -20.35 4.99
CA GLN A 250 -22.28 -21.53 4.23
C GLN A 250 -21.79 -22.79 4.95
N GLN A 251 -22.65 -23.80 5.06
CA GLN A 251 -22.25 -25.09 5.57
C GLN A 251 -21.70 -25.93 4.42
N ARG A 252 -20.48 -26.45 4.57
CA ARG A 252 -19.82 -27.21 3.50
C ARG A 252 -20.14 -28.71 3.63
N ASN A 253 -19.66 -29.38 4.65
CA ASN A 253 -19.94 -30.79 4.92
C ASN A 253 -19.94 -31.02 6.43
N GLY A 254 -21.02 -31.59 6.98
CA GLY A 254 -21.14 -31.87 8.39
C GLY A 254 -21.00 -30.61 9.25
N ARG A 255 -20.02 -30.58 10.15
CA ARG A 255 -19.78 -29.46 11.08
C ARG A 255 -18.90 -28.34 10.50
N LYS A 256 -18.42 -28.44 9.24
CA LYS A 256 -17.52 -27.46 8.65
C LYS A 256 -18.30 -26.35 7.96
N THR A 257 -18.04 -25.12 8.35
CA THR A 257 -18.66 -23.91 7.81
C THR A 257 -17.62 -23.05 7.06
N LEU A 258 -18.09 -22.22 6.15
CA LEU A 258 -17.32 -21.22 5.42
C LEU A 258 -18.04 -19.87 5.57
N THR A 259 -17.26 -18.83 5.80
CA THR A 259 -17.74 -17.44 5.71
C THR A 259 -17.37 -16.88 4.35
N THR A 260 -18.35 -16.36 3.61
CA THR A 260 -18.16 -15.71 2.30
C THR A 260 -18.40 -14.22 2.40
N VAL A 261 -17.55 -13.44 1.72
CA VAL A 261 -17.68 -11.98 1.62
C VAL A 261 -17.74 -11.60 0.15
N GLN A 262 -18.82 -10.93 -0.26
CA GLN A 262 -19.14 -10.53 -1.63
C GLN A 262 -19.40 -9.03 -1.69
N GLY A 263 -19.14 -8.40 -2.85
CA GLY A 263 -19.41 -6.99 -3.07
C GLY A 263 -18.31 -6.04 -2.58
N LEU A 264 -17.12 -6.56 -2.29
CA LEU A 264 -15.96 -5.71 -2.07
C LEU A 264 -15.56 -5.04 -3.39
N SER A 265 -15.17 -3.75 -3.34
CA SER A 265 -14.73 -3.02 -4.52
C SER A 265 -13.59 -3.73 -5.24
N SER A 266 -13.64 -3.75 -6.59
CA SER A 266 -12.58 -4.28 -7.45
C SER A 266 -11.24 -3.54 -7.33
N GLU A 267 -11.23 -2.38 -6.68
CA GLU A 267 -10.01 -1.65 -6.33
C GLU A 267 -9.17 -2.36 -5.26
N TYR A 268 -9.77 -3.29 -4.51
CA TYR A 268 -9.09 -4.02 -3.44
C TYR A 268 -8.50 -5.33 -3.94
N ASP A 269 -7.24 -5.58 -3.59
CA ASP A 269 -6.60 -6.88 -3.81
C ASP A 269 -7.12 -7.90 -2.77
N LEU A 270 -8.16 -8.67 -3.16
CA LEU A 270 -8.80 -9.65 -2.28
C LEU A 270 -7.84 -10.75 -1.81
N LYS A 271 -6.81 -11.09 -2.59
CA LYS A 271 -5.77 -12.06 -2.19
C LYS A 271 -4.96 -11.53 -1.00
N LYS A 272 -4.75 -10.22 -0.94
CA LYS A 272 -4.10 -9.58 0.21
C LYS A 272 -5.01 -9.55 1.42
N ILE A 273 -6.28 -9.19 1.25
CA ILE A 273 -7.28 -9.20 2.32
C ILE A 273 -7.38 -10.59 2.94
N VAL A 274 -7.50 -11.65 2.11
CA VAL A 274 -7.53 -13.04 2.61
C VAL A 274 -6.30 -13.39 3.44
N ARG A 275 -5.09 -13.01 2.99
CA ARG A 275 -3.86 -13.27 3.76
C ARG A 275 -3.87 -12.59 5.13
N ALA A 276 -4.32 -11.34 5.18
CA ALA A 276 -4.45 -10.59 6.43
C ALA A 276 -5.47 -11.27 7.36
N CYS A 277 -6.66 -11.61 6.84
CA CYS A 277 -7.70 -12.31 7.60
C CYS A 277 -7.26 -13.69 8.12
N LYS A 278 -6.54 -14.48 7.30
CA LYS A 278 -5.97 -15.76 7.72
C LYS A 278 -5.07 -15.62 8.94
N LYS A 279 -4.28 -14.57 8.99
CA LYS A 279 -3.37 -14.30 10.10
C LYS A 279 -4.11 -13.79 11.33
N GLU A 280 -5.00 -12.82 11.13
CA GLU A 280 -5.75 -12.16 12.21
C GLU A 280 -6.72 -13.11 12.91
N PHE A 281 -7.40 -13.97 12.14
CA PHE A 281 -8.43 -14.87 12.66
C PHE A 281 -7.93 -16.30 12.88
N ALA A 282 -6.63 -16.57 12.68
CA ALA A 282 -6.03 -17.91 12.75
C ALA A 282 -6.84 -18.96 11.96
N CYS A 283 -7.33 -18.60 10.77
CA CYS A 283 -8.17 -19.46 9.93
C CYS A 283 -7.57 -19.64 8.53
N ASN A 284 -8.05 -20.65 7.79
CA ASN A 284 -7.76 -20.75 6.37
C ASN A 284 -8.74 -19.92 5.53
N GLY A 285 -8.29 -19.44 4.36
CA GLY A 285 -9.11 -18.70 3.45
C GLY A 285 -8.53 -18.68 2.04
N THR A 286 -9.38 -18.40 1.07
CA THR A 286 -9.05 -18.28 -0.35
C THR A 286 -9.92 -17.23 -1.03
N VAL A 287 -9.53 -16.78 -2.22
CA VAL A 287 -10.38 -16.02 -3.14
C VAL A 287 -10.84 -16.99 -4.21
N VAL A 288 -12.13 -16.96 -4.51
CA VAL A 288 -12.77 -17.79 -5.54
C VAL A 288 -13.46 -16.85 -6.51
N GLU A 289 -13.30 -17.09 -7.81
CA GLU A 289 -14.00 -16.36 -8.85
C GLU A 289 -15.43 -16.92 -8.98
N HIS A 290 -16.42 -16.04 -8.85
CA HIS A 290 -17.83 -16.39 -9.00
C HIS A 290 -18.39 -15.76 -10.29
N PRO A 291 -19.16 -16.51 -11.11
CA PRO A 291 -19.64 -16.03 -12.41
C PRO A 291 -20.46 -14.73 -12.36
N GLU A 292 -21.19 -14.49 -11.26
CA GLU A 292 -22.07 -13.31 -11.11
C GLU A 292 -21.49 -12.21 -10.22
N TYR A 293 -20.67 -12.57 -9.22
CA TYR A 293 -20.21 -11.63 -8.20
C TYR A 293 -18.72 -11.31 -8.29
N GLY A 294 -18.04 -11.80 -9.34
CA GLY A 294 -16.60 -11.64 -9.51
C GLY A 294 -15.80 -12.38 -8.42
N GLU A 295 -14.73 -11.77 -7.95
CA GLU A 295 -13.90 -12.37 -6.90
C GLU A 295 -14.61 -12.33 -5.54
N VAL A 296 -14.78 -13.51 -4.91
CA VAL A 296 -15.41 -13.71 -3.60
C VAL A 296 -14.38 -14.20 -2.60
N LEU A 297 -14.33 -13.57 -1.44
CA LEU A 297 -13.46 -13.99 -0.34
C LEU A 297 -14.14 -15.09 0.48
N GLN A 298 -13.43 -16.20 0.73
CA GLN A 298 -13.90 -17.31 1.55
C GLN A 298 -12.96 -17.54 2.73
N LEU A 299 -13.50 -17.62 3.95
CA LEU A 299 -12.78 -17.91 5.19
C LEU A 299 -13.34 -19.17 5.85
N GLN A 300 -12.49 -20.02 6.40
CA GLN A 300 -12.90 -21.25 7.09
C GLN A 300 -13.48 -20.91 8.47
N GLY A 301 -14.61 -21.55 8.81
CA GLY A 301 -15.33 -21.33 10.07
C GLY A 301 -16.34 -20.19 10.01
N ASP A 302 -16.98 -19.90 11.13
CA ASP A 302 -17.85 -18.72 11.27
C ASP A 302 -17.01 -17.50 11.67
N GLN A 303 -16.59 -16.76 10.67
CA GLN A 303 -15.79 -15.55 10.81
C GLN A 303 -16.60 -14.27 10.56
N ARG A 304 -17.94 -14.35 10.52
CA ARG A 304 -18.81 -13.20 10.18
C ARG A 304 -18.58 -12.01 11.07
N GLU A 305 -18.49 -12.23 12.39
CA GLU A 305 -18.25 -11.12 13.32
C GLU A 305 -16.87 -10.51 13.14
N ASN A 306 -15.85 -11.39 13.11
CA ASN A 306 -14.46 -11.00 12.98
C ASN A 306 -14.22 -10.22 11.68
N ILE A 307 -14.75 -10.70 10.54
CA ILE A 307 -14.54 -10.02 9.25
C ILE A 307 -15.31 -8.71 9.16
N CYS A 308 -16.55 -8.61 9.68
CA CYS A 308 -17.29 -7.36 9.71
C CYS A 308 -16.54 -6.30 10.54
N GLN A 309 -16.11 -6.64 11.75
CA GLN A 309 -15.33 -5.75 12.60
C GLN A 309 -14.01 -5.36 11.94
N TRP A 310 -13.33 -6.33 11.30
CA TRP A 310 -12.06 -6.09 10.64
C TRP A 310 -12.20 -5.18 9.42
N LEU A 311 -13.19 -5.41 8.55
CA LEU A 311 -13.48 -4.58 7.38
C LEU A 311 -13.83 -3.14 7.77
N THR A 312 -14.65 -2.99 8.82
CA THR A 312 -15.01 -1.67 9.38
C THR A 312 -13.79 -0.99 9.99
N LYS A 313 -13.05 -1.71 10.84
CA LYS A 313 -11.85 -1.21 11.52
C LYS A 313 -10.74 -0.82 10.55
N SER A 314 -10.63 -1.54 9.43
CA SER A 314 -9.67 -1.23 8.35
C SER A 314 -10.13 -0.10 7.43
N GLY A 315 -11.34 0.44 7.62
CA GLY A 315 -11.90 1.49 6.78
C GLY A 315 -12.17 1.06 5.32
N LEU A 316 -12.20 -0.26 5.06
CA LEU A 316 -12.47 -0.80 3.73
C LEU A 316 -13.95 -0.76 3.39
N VAL A 317 -14.81 -0.86 4.42
CA VAL A 317 -16.27 -0.87 4.28
C VAL A 317 -16.89 -0.08 5.44
N LYS A 318 -17.85 0.76 5.17
CA LYS A 318 -18.61 1.46 6.21
C LYS A 318 -19.59 0.50 6.91
N PRO A 319 -19.91 0.69 8.21
CA PRO A 319 -20.84 -0.19 8.92
C PRO A 319 -22.19 -0.34 8.22
N GLU A 320 -22.72 0.74 7.62
CA GLU A 320 -23.97 0.76 6.88
C GLU A 320 -23.94 -0.02 5.56
N GLN A 321 -22.76 -0.26 5.00
CA GLN A 321 -22.56 -1.05 3.77
C GLN A 321 -22.47 -2.56 4.05
N LEU A 322 -22.35 -2.99 5.32
CA LEU A 322 -22.22 -4.38 5.70
C LEU A 322 -23.59 -5.04 5.93
N LYS A 323 -23.96 -5.97 5.05
CA LYS A 323 -25.12 -6.87 5.27
C LYS A 323 -24.66 -8.23 5.80
N LYS A 324 -24.84 -8.46 7.10
CA LYS A 324 -24.51 -9.71 7.78
C LYS A 324 -25.74 -10.63 7.79
N ALA A 325 -25.64 -11.81 7.16
CA ALA A 325 -26.70 -12.80 7.22
C ALA A 325 -26.88 -13.33 8.65
N GLN A 326 -28.11 -13.26 9.17
CA GLN A 326 -28.45 -13.79 10.48
C GLN A 326 -28.38 -15.33 10.47
N THR A 327 -27.91 -15.93 11.59
CA THR A 327 -28.04 -17.36 11.82
C THR A 327 -29.49 -17.68 12.09
N PHE A 328 -30.11 -18.54 11.29
CA PHE A 328 -31.33 -19.22 11.71
C PHE A 328 -30.97 -20.14 12.88
N THR A 329 -31.19 -19.71 14.10
CA THR A 329 -31.32 -20.60 15.24
C THR A 329 -32.76 -21.17 15.16
N GLU A 330 -32.90 -22.43 14.78
CA GLU A 330 -34.15 -23.17 14.97
C GLU A 330 -34.49 -23.14 16.47
N LYS A 331 -35.49 -22.32 16.84
CA LYS A 331 -36.28 -22.62 18.03
C LYS A 331 -37.09 -23.85 17.70
N LYS A 332 -36.78 -24.97 18.35
CA LYS A 332 -37.70 -26.11 18.45
C LYS A 332 -38.97 -25.59 19.12
N SER A 333 -40.00 -25.41 18.33
CA SER A 333 -41.40 -25.51 18.77
C SER A 333 -42.11 -26.45 17.79
N ASP A 334 -42.78 -27.41 18.34
CA ASP A 334 -43.44 -28.55 17.71
C ASP A 334 -44.25 -28.21 16.44
N GLY A 335 -44.10 -29.07 15.41
CA GLY A 335 -45.11 -29.25 14.35
C GLY A 335 -44.67 -28.89 12.94
N HIS A 336 -44.24 -29.90 12.16
CA HIS A 336 -44.34 -30.06 10.70
C HIS A 336 -43.97 -28.87 9.78
N ILE A 337 -42.94 -29.06 9.03
CA ILE A 337 -42.73 -29.17 7.59
C ILE A 337 -41.25 -28.94 7.30
N GLY A 338 -40.60 -29.99 6.79
CA GLY A 338 -39.17 -29.95 6.44
C GLY A 338 -38.94 -29.31 5.09
N LEU A 339 -37.95 -28.46 5.05
CA LEU A 339 -37.20 -28.12 3.82
C LEU A 339 -35.74 -28.46 4.07
N ARG A 340 -35.22 -29.45 3.35
CA ARG A 340 -33.80 -29.82 3.38
C ARG A 340 -32.99 -28.85 2.57
N PRO A 341 -31.79 -28.39 3.03
CA PRO A 341 -30.88 -27.62 2.19
C PRO A 341 -30.22 -28.56 1.17
N VAL A 342 -30.20 -28.11 -0.07
CA VAL A 342 -29.56 -28.81 -1.19
C VAL A 342 -28.05 -28.64 -1.10
N PRO A 343 -27.25 -29.72 -1.20
CA PRO A 343 -25.79 -29.62 -1.16
C PRO A 343 -25.23 -29.14 -2.50
N PHE A 344 -24.40 -28.11 -2.48
CA PHE A 344 -23.56 -27.71 -3.61
C PHE A 344 -22.40 -28.69 -3.75
N ASN A 345 -22.35 -29.40 -4.86
CA ASN A 345 -21.22 -30.21 -5.29
C ASN A 345 -20.25 -29.32 -6.05
N ILE A 346 -19.07 -29.06 -5.48
CA ILE A 346 -17.93 -28.49 -6.22
C ILE A 346 -16.95 -29.65 -6.38
N ASN A 347 -16.90 -30.22 -7.58
CA ASN A 347 -15.76 -31.06 -7.99
C ASN A 347 -14.57 -30.12 -8.26
N VAL A 348 -13.42 -30.51 -7.72
CA VAL A 348 -12.09 -29.90 -7.89
C VAL A 348 -11.62 -30.05 -9.27
#